data_2f99ba3fa3c235b4a81a78a6af555b22
#
_entry.id   2f99ba3fa3c235b4a81a78a6af555b22
#
_cell.length_a   1.000
_cell.length_b   1.000
_cell.length_c   1.000
_cell.angle_alpha   90.00
_cell.angle_beta   90.00
_cell.angle_gamma   90.00
#
_symmetry.space_group_name_H-M   'P 1'
#
loop_
_entity.id
_entity.type
_entity.pdbx_description
1 polymer ?
#
loop_
_entity_poly.entity_id
_entity_poly.type
_entity_poly.pdbx_seq_one_letter_code
_entity_poly.pdbx_strand_id
1 'polypeptide(L)'
;GGVELFRNLLRKKHTEEPKESVPKTDIGFDSTAIVKIPAKQWVPRLAAWLLAFVALVLFVKFFLTSGAADLDEFRNAAVATGYTAVDSTEDVRQRWGVGSMLIRSVSVHEDSLRLDFCRLDSADGCRRIYAAATLPITGEVTESNTAARQIYAVDSPTNFAAKIRSGRMLLYVFTTQEDKADVLAFLESVGYWGK
;
A
#
# COMPACT_ATOMS: atom_id res chain seq x y z
N GLY A 1 -26.80 27.21 -26.48
CA GLY A 1 -27.92 27.58 -25.64
C GLY A 1 -27.66 27.55 -24.14
N GLY A 2 -26.40 27.71 -23.66
CA GLY A 2 -26.10 27.66 -22.23
C GLY A 2 -25.50 28.93 -21.62
N VAL A 3 -25.28 29.96 -22.42
CA VAL A 3 -24.56 31.17 -21.94
C VAL A 3 -25.54 32.30 -21.54
N GLU A 4 -26.77 32.24 -21.93
CA GLU A 4 -27.77 33.28 -21.57
C GLU A 4 -28.42 33.09 -20.19
N LEU A 5 -28.42 31.88 -19.64
CA LEU A 5 -29.02 31.61 -18.34
C LEU A 5 -28.16 32.17 -17.18
N PHE A 6 -26.83 32.27 -17.34
CA PHE A 6 -25.92 32.83 -16.34
C PHE A 6 -25.93 34.36 -16.26
N ARG A 7 -26.31 35.06 -17.35
CA ARG A 7 -26.37 36.52 -17.38
C ARG A 7 -27.57 37.09 -16.64
N ASN A 8 -28.65 36.34 -16.52
CA ASN A 8 -29.87 36.80 -15.85
C ASN A 8 -29.86 36.61 -14.32
N LEU A 9 -28.99 35.77 -13.80
CA LEU A 9 -28.87 35.55 -12.36
C LEU A 9 -28.03 36.63 -11.64
N LEU A 10 -27.20 37.35 -12.38
CA LEU A 10 -26.35 38.42 -11.82
C LEU A 10 -26.99 39.81 -11.86
N ARG A 11 -28.14 39.98 -12.51
CA ARG A 11 -28.78 41.29 -12.68
C ARG A 11 -29.90 41.61 -11.69
N LYS A 12 -30.20 40.70 -10.74
CA LYS A 12 -31.34 40.85 -9.82
C LYS A 12 -30.96 41.15 -8.36
N LYS A 13 -29.80 41.73 -8.13
CA LYS A 13 -29.33 42.04 -6.77
C LYS A 13 -28.84 43.49 -6.59
N HIS A 14 -29.49 44.45 -7.27
CA HIS A 14 -29.30 45.86 -6.99
C HIS A 14 -30.66 46.54 -7.13
N THR A 15 -31.42 46.66 -6.05
CA THR A 15 -32.35 47.74 -5.79
C THR A 15 -32.95 47.52 -4.39
N GLU A 16 -32.90 48.63 -3.64
CA GLU A 16 -33.64 48.96 -2.44
C GLU A 16 -32.91 48.76 -1.08
N GLU A 17 -32.19 49.81 -0.67
CA GLU A 17 -31.97 50.18 0.69
C GLU A 17 -33.21 50.83 1.30
N PRO A 18 -33.68 50.40 2.47
CA PRO A 18 -34.43 51.23 3.39
C PRO A 18 -33.44 51.81 4.41
N LYS A 19 -33.36 53.13 4.43
CA LYS A 19 -32.75 53.89 5.52
C LYS A 19 -33.50 53.63 6.81
N GLU A 20 -33.01 52.79 7.66
CA GLU A 20 -33.45 52.67 9.04
C GLU A 20 -32.37 53.21 9.94
N SER A 21 -32.74 54.25 10.71
CA SER A 21 -31.90 54.95 11.66
C SER A 21 -31.48 54.02 12.78
N VAL A 22 -30.19 53.64 12.79
CA VAL A 22 -29.60 52.89 13.88
C VAL A 22 -29.36 53.77 15.07
N PRO A 23 -29.91 53.48 16.26
CA PRO A 23 -29.53 54.16 17.49
C PRO A 23 -28.05 53.86 17.79
N LYS A 24 -27.26 54.92 18.01
CA LYS A 24 -25.88 54.80 18.49
C LYS A 24 -25.91 54.21 19.90
N THR A 25 -25.80 52.94 20.02
CA THR A 25 -25.44 52.27 21.28
C THR A 25 -23.92 52.26 21.33
N ASP A 26 -23.35 53.09 22.18
CA ASP A 26 -21.94 53.00 22.57
C ASP A 26 -21.69 51.65 23.22
N ILE A 27 -21.30 50.68 22.40
CA ILE A 27 -20.74 49.43 22.90
C ILE A 27 -19.28 49.77 23.26
N GLY A 28 -19.07 50.18 24.52
CA GLY A 28 -17.73 50.24 25.08
C GLY A 28 -17.07 48.89 24.94
N PHE A 29 -16.17 48.76 23.99
CA PHE A 29 -15.26 47.64 23.93
C PHE A 29 -14.33 47.72 25.12
N ASP A 30 -14.71 47.02 26.18
CA ASP A 30 -13.86 46.83 27.34
C ASP A 30 -12.75 45.83 26.92
N SER A 31 -11.64 46.38 26.39
CA SER A 31 -10.49 45.64 25.87
C SER A 31 -9.66 44.93 26.96
N THR A 32 -10.19 44.79 28.17
CA THR A 32 -9.50 44.15 29.30
C THR A 32 -10.05 42.78 29.71
N ALA A 33 -11.08 42.29 29.05
CA ALA A 33 -11.52 40.92 29.29
C ALA A 33 -10.62 39.92 28.56
N ILE A 34 -9.33 39.88 28.90
CA ILE A 34 -8.50 38.70 28.62
C ILE A 34 -9.07 37.58 29.48
N VAL A 35 -9.92 36.74 28.88
CA VAL A 35 -10.37 35.52 29.50
C VAL A 35 -9.12 34.67 29.78
N LYS A 36 -8.59 34.77 31.00
CA LYS A 36 -7.54 33.89 31.49
C LYS A 36 -8.16 32.50 31.59
N ILE A 37 -8.06 31.73 30.51
CA ILE A 37 -8.39 30.31 30.54
C ILE A 37 -7.43 29.67 31.53
N PRO A 38 -7.91 29.05 32.63
CA PRO A 38 -7.03 28.53 33.66
C PRO A 38 -6.12 27.44 33.03
N ALA A 39 -4.81 27.61 33.20
CA ALA A 39 -3.77 26.75 32.64
C ALA A 39 -4.01 25.23 32.95
N LYS A 40 -4.75 24.97 34.03
CA LYS A 40 -5.10 23.61 34.45
C LYS A 40 -6.02 22.83 33.48
N GLN A 41 -6.71 23.49 32.55
CA GLN A 41 -7.60 22.85 31.59
C GLN A 41 -6.94 22.63 30.22
N TRP A 42 -5.80 23.24 29.97
CA TRP A 42 -5.09 23.05 28.68
C TRP A 42 -4.28 21.77 28.63
N VAL A 43 -3.70 21.34 29.75
CA VAL A 43 -2.86 20.14 29.85
C VAL A 43 -3.61 18.87 29.43
N PRO A 44 -4.83 18.58 29.94
CA PRO A 44 -5.55 17.36 29.52
C PRO A 44 -6.02 17.44 28.06
N ARG A 45 -6.33 18.63 27.54
CA ARG A 45 -6.70 18.80 26.12
C ARG A 45 -5.52 18.58 25.19
N LEU A 46 -4.35 19.14 25.50
CA LEU A 46 -3.12 18.89 24.74
C LEU A 46 -2.70 17.43 24.78
N ALA A 47 -2.80 16.78 25.95
CA ALA A 47 -2.52 15.34 26.08
C ALA A 47 -3.50 14.49 25.25
N ALA A 48 -4.80 14.82 25.22
CA ALA A 48 -5.79 14.16 24.40
C ALA A 48 -5.52 14.31 22.90
N TRP A 49 -5.13 15.51 22.44
CA TRP A 49 -4.75 15.77 21.06
C TRP A 49 -3.48 15.02 20.66
N LEU A 50 -2.50 14.95 21.56
CA LEU A 50 -1.24 14.24 21.33
C LEU A 50 -1.46 12.72 21.24
N LEU A 51 -2.31 12.17 22.12
CA LEU A 51 -2.74 10.76 22.04
C LEU A 51 -3.51 10.46 20.75
N ALA A 52 -4.44 11.33 20.35
CA ALA A 52 -5.18 11.19 19.11
C ALA A 52 -4.25 11.25 17.89
N PHE A 53 -3.26 12.13 17.91
CA PHE A 53 -2.26 12.24 16.84
C PHE A 53 -1.37 10.99 16.77
N VAL A 54 -0.89 10.49 17.93
CA VAL A 54 -0.10 9.25 17.99
C VAL A 54 -0.94 8.06 17.51
N ALA A 55 -2.21 7.95 17.95
CA ALA A 55 -3.11 6.91 17.49
C ALA A 55 -3.37 7.00 15.98
N LEU A 56 -3.54 8.21 15.43
CA LEU A 56 -3.68 8.43 13.99
C LEU A 56 -2.41 8.03 13.23
N VAL A 57 -1.22 8.40 13.73
CA VAL A 57 0.06 8.02 13.11
C VAL A 57 0.26 6.50 13.14
N LEU A 58 -0.08 5.85 14.24
CA LEU A 58 -0.03 4.38 14.36
C LEU A 58 -1.06 3.72 13.44
N PHE A 59 -2.28 4.26 13.36
CA PHE A 59 -3.32 3.80 12.46
C PHE A 59 -2.89 3.94 10.99
N VAL A 60 -2.38 5.12 10.61
CA VAL A 60 -1.86 5.38 9.26
C VAL A 60 -0.69 4.47 8.94
N LYS A 61 0.28 4.29 9.85
CA LYS A 61 1.34 3.29 9.67
C LYS A 61 0.78 1.89 9.51
N PHE A 62 -0.13 1.45 10.39
CA PHE A 62 -0.72 0.11 10.31
C PHE A 62 -1.47 -0.11 8.98
N PHE A 63 -2.26 0.87 8.51
CA PHE A 63 -2.99 0.76 7.24
C PHE A 63 -2.13 0.98 5.99
N LEU A 64 -1.09 1.84 6.05
CA LEU A 64 -0.19 2.07 4.92
C LEU A 64 0.91 1.01 4.81
N THR A 65 1.31 0.37 5.92
CA THR A 65 2.29 -0.73 5.91
C THR A 65 1.64 -2.11 5.83
N SER A 66 0.31 -2.21 5.82
CA SER A 66 -0.41 -3.48 5.55
C SER A 66 -0.37 -3.89 4.07
N GLY A 67 0.32 -3.15 3.22
CA GLY A 67 0.60 -3.51 1.84
C GLY A 67 1.71 -4.57 1.77
N ALA A 68 1.67 -5.42 0.75
CA ALA A 68 2.79 -6.26 0.41
C ALA A 68 4.02 -5.39 0.08
N ALA A 69 5.20 -5.81 0.56
CA ALA A 69 6.46 -5.12 0.35
C ALA A 69 6.72 -4.80 -1.12
N ASP A 70 7.29 -3.66 -1.41
CA ASP A 70 7.80 -3.37 -2.74
C ASP A 70 9.16 -4.08 -2.97
N LEU A 71 9.77 -3.86 -4.13
CA LEU A 71 10.97 -4.59 -4.54
C LEU A 71 12.19 -4.26 -3.67
N ASP A 72 12.34 -3.01 -3.23
CA ASP A 72 13.47 -2.60 -2.40
C ASP A 72 13.24 -3.04 -0.93
N GLU A 73 12.02 -2.98 -0.43
CA GLU A 73 11.63 -3.51 0.89
C GLU A 73 11.83 -5.03 0.94
N PHE A 74 11.42 -5.76 -0.11
CA PHE A 74 11.65 -7.20 -0.22
C PHE A 74 13.14 -7.55 -0.19
N ARG A 75 13.97 -6.83 -0.98
CA ARG A 75 15.41 -7.02 -1.00
C ARG A 75 16.03 -6.81 0.37
N ASN A 76 15.66 -5.72 1.05
CA ASN A 76 16.18 -5.39 2.37
C ASN A 76 15.75 -6.44 3.42
N ALA A 77 14.51 -6.90 3.37
CA ALA A 77 14.01 -7.96 4.24
C ALA A 77 14.76 -9.29 4.00
N ALA A 78 14.98 -9.66 2.74
CA ALA A 78 15.73 -10.86 2.39
C ALA A 78 17.16 -10.82 2.94
N VAL A 79 17.86 -9.70 2.75
CA VAL A 79 19.22 -9.51 3.30
C VAL A 79 19.21 -9.55 4.84
N ALA A 80 18.21 -8.93 5.48
CA ALA A 80 18.10 -8.95 6.94
C ALA A 80 17.82 -10.35 7.51
N THR A 81 17.20 -11.23 6.72
CA THR A 81 16.96 -12.65 7.07
C THR A 81 18.19 -13.53 6.80
N GLY A 82 19.22 -13.00 6.14
CA GLY A 82 20.45 -13.72 5.81
C GLY A 82 20.52 -14.25 4.39
N TYR A 83 19.49 -14.02 3.56
CA TYR A 83 19.48 -14.43 2.16
C TYR A 83 20.35 -13.51 1.29
N THR A 84 20.94 -14.09 0.25
CA THR A 84 21.68 -13.33 -0.77
C THR A 84 20.73 -12.88 -1.87
N ALA A 85 20.32 -11.61 -1.82
CA ALA A 85 19.40 -11.02 -2.79
C ALA A 85 20.14 -10.23 -3.88
N VAL A 86 20.02 -10.65 -5.13
CA VAL A 86 20.71 -10.06 -6.28
C VAL A 86 19.72 -9.47 -7.30
N ASP A 87 20.13 -8.40 -8.01
CA ASP A 87 19.39 -7.93 -9.17
C ASP A 87 19.50 -8.97 -10.30
N SER A 88 18.37 -9.48 -10.73
CA SER A 88 18.25 -10.55 -11.73
C SER A 88 17.43 -10.11 -12.94
N THR A 89 17.24 -8.81 -13.12
CA THR A 89 16.32 -8.25 -14.12
C THR A 89 16.57 -8.81 -15.52
N GLU A 90 17.82 -8.86 -15.96
CA GLU A 90 18.17 -9.31 -17.29
C GLU A 90 18.02 -10.82 -17.45
N ASP A 91 18.43 -11.59 -16.43
CA ASP A 91 18.30 -13.04 -16.40
C ASP A 91 16.82 -13.50 -16.42
N VAL A 92 15.98 -12.87 -15.58
CA VAL A 92 14.54 -13.17 -15.55
C VAL A 92 13.87 -12.75 -16.85
N ARG A 93 14.24 -11.58 -17.41
CA ARG A 93 13.71 -11.09 -18.69
C ARG A 93 13.95 -12.09 -19.81
N GLN A 94 15.17 -12.61 -19.90
CA GLN A 94 15.55 -13.60 -20.89
C GLN A 94 14.84 -14.96 -20.65
N ARG A 95 14.89 -15.45 -19.41
CA ARG A 95 14.35 -16.76 -19.02
C ARG A 95 12.84 -16.86 -19.21
N TRP A 96 12.10 -15.79 -18.89
CA TRP A 96 10.65 -15.76 -19.00
C TRP A 96 10.14 -15.23 -20.34
N GLY A 97 11.02 -14.67 -21.18
CA GLY A 97 10.64 -14.09 -22.47
C GLY A 97 9.70 -12.88 -22.35
N VAL A 98 9.75 -12.16 -21.23
CA VAL A 98 8.79 -11.08 -20.91
C VAL A 98 9.22 -9.70 -21.45
N GLY A 99 10.42 -9.60 -22.01
CA GLY A 99 10.91 -8.39 -22.67
C GLY A 99 10.80 -7.13 -21.80
N SER A 100 10.30 -6.05 -22.38
CA SER A 100 10.17 -4.74 -21.71
C SER A 100 9.05 -4.69 -20.66
N MET A 101 8.19 -5.70 -20.57
CA MET A 101 7.16 -5.75 -19.51
C MET A 101 7.77 -5.90 -18.12
N LEU A 102 8.95 -6.50 -17.98
CA LEU A 102 9.67 -6.59 -16.73
C LEU A 102 10.47 -5.31 -16.48
N ILE A 103 10.09 -4.54 -15.49
CA ILE A 103 10.79 -3.32 -15.08
C ILE A 103 12.05 -3.68 -14.31
N ARG A 104 11.90 -4.50 -13.26
CA ARG A 104 13.00 -4.91 -12.39
C ARG A 104 12.68 -6.23 -11.70
N SER A 105 13.72 -7.00 -11.39
CA SER A 105 13.62 -8.23 -10.62
C SER A 105 14.75 -8.34 -9.59
N VAL A 106 14.41 -8.90 -8.43
CA VAL A 106 15.35 -9.33 -7.40
C VAL A 106 15.15 -10.81 -7.16
N SER A 107 16.24 -11.56 -7.16
CA SER A 107 16.19 -13.00 -6.93
C SER A 107 17.04 -13.39 -5.71
N VAL A 108 16.57 -14.41 -5.02
CA VAL A 108 17.32 -15.19 -4.05
C VAL A 108 17.46 -16.60 -4.61
N HIS A 109 18.69 -17.04 -4.81
CA HIS A 109 18.99 -18.39 -5.28
C HIS A 109 20.00 -19.02 -4.31
N GLU A 110 19.53 -20.02 -3.61
CA GLU A 110 20.32 -20.87 -2.72
C GLU A 110 20.12 -22.34 -3.12
N ASP A 111 20.82 -23.28 -2.54
CA ASP A 111 20.81 -24.69 -2.96
C ASP A 111 19.39 -25.29 -3.01
N SER A 112 18.55 -24.95 -2.03
CA SER A 112 17.19 -25.48 -1.88
C SER A 112 16.08 -24.43 -2.09
N LEU A 113 16.46 -23.15 -2.35
CA LEU A 113 15.53 -22.02 -2.41
C LEU A 113 15.73 -21.20 -3.67
N ARG A 114 14.63 -20.91 -4.34
CA ARG A 114 14.55 -19.95 -5.42
C ARG A 114 13.37 -19.02 -5.21
N LEU A 115 13.64 -17.74 -5.07
CA LEU A 115 12.66 -16.67 -5.09
C LEU A 115 12.99 -15.73 -6.24
N ASP A 116 12.04 -15.49 -7.14
CA ASP A 116 12.15 -14.47 -8.18
C ASP A 116 11.05 -13.44 -7.93
N PHE A 117 11.41 -12.24 -7.47
CA PHE A 117 10.50 -11.16 -7.18
C PHE A 117 10.58 -10.09 -8.25
N CYS A 118 9.48 -9.87 -8.96
CA CYS A 118 9.42 -9.13 -10.20
C CYS A 118 8.43 -7.97 -10.12
N ARG A 119 8.85 -6.80 -10.61
CA ARG A 119 7.98 -5.65 -10.85
C ARG A 119 7.71 -5.52 -12.34
N LEU A 120 6.44 -5.58 -12.73
CA LEU A 120 5.98 -5.45 -14.11
C LEU A 120 5.55 -3.99 -14.39
N ASP A 121 5.49 -3.65 -15.68
CA ASP A 121 5.06 -2.33 -16.18
C ASP A 121 3.59 -2.02 -15.82
N SER A 122 2.75 -3.05 -15.84
CA SER A 122 1.32 -2.92 -15.62
C SER A 122 0.71 -4.08 -14.83
N ALA A 123 -0.42 -3.84 -14.18
CA ALA A 123 -1.19 -4.88 -13.50
C ALA A 123 -1.76 -5.91 -14.48
N ASP A 124 -2.10 -5.49 -15.70
CA ASP A 124 -2.60 -6.38 -16.74
C ASP A 124 -1.49 -7.25 -17.33
N GLY A 125 -0.28 -6.69 -17.53
CA GLY A 125 0.91 -7.45 -17.88
C GLY A 125 1.22 -8.50 -16.83
N CYS A 126 1.20 -8.12 -15.56
CA CYS A 126 1.40 -9.01 -14.44
C CYS A 126 0.36 -10.15 -14.39
N ARG A 127 -0.91 -9.86 -14.63
CA ARG A 127 -1.99 -10.86 -14.68
C ARG A 127 -1.76 -11.89 -15.79
N ARG A 128 -1.36 -11.43 -16.99
CA ARG A 128 -1.07 -12.32 -18.13
C ARG A 128 0.10 -13.24 -17.83
N ILE A 129 1.20 -12.70 -17.29
CA ILE A 129 2.38 -13.51 -16.92
C ILE A 129 2.03 -14.50 -15.82
N TYR A 130 1.31 -14.06 -14.78
CA TYR A 130 0.83 -14.93 -13.70
C TYR A 130 -0.01 -16.10 -14.24
N ALA A 131 -0.95 -15.83 -15.16
CA ALA A 131 -1.79 -16.87 -15.76
C ALA A 131 -1.00 -17.86 -16.62
N ALA A 132 0.01 -17.37 -17.35
CA ALA A 132 0.85 -18.20 -18.22
C ALA A 132 1.92 -18.98 -17.46
N ALA A 133 2.37 -18.48 -16.30
CA ALA A 133 3.42 -19.14 -15.51
C ALA A 133 2.93 -20.50 -14.99
N THR A 134 3.73 -21.53 -15.21
CA THR A 134 3.50 -22.88 -14.67
C THR A 134 4.48 -23.16 -13.53
N LEU A 135 4.04 -23.94 -12.55
CA LEU A 135 4.93 -24.44 -11.49
C LEU A 135 5.53 -25.79 -11.92
N PRO A 136 6.81 -26.05 -11.59
CA PRO A 136 7.54 -27.23 -12.09
C PRO A 136 7.26 -28.51 -11.30
N ILE A 137 6.31 -28.49 -10.39
CA ILE A 137 5.94 -29.64 -9.54
C ILE A 137 4.44 -29.92 -9.62
N THR A 138 4.07 -31.14 -9.30
CA THR A 138 2.67 -31.57 -9.14
C THR A 138 2.44 -32.02 -7.70
N GLY A 139 1.25 -31.77 -7.18
CA GLY A 139 0.91 -32.10 -5.81
C GLY A 139 -0.43 -31.51 -5.38
N GLU A 140 -0.60 -31.30 -4.09
CA GLU A 140 -1.79 -30.64 -3.53
C GLU A 140 -1.79 -29.16 -3.89
N VAL A 141 -2.90 -28.69 -4.44
CA VAL A 141 -3.05 -27.30 -4.90
C VAL A 141 -3.79 -26.47 -3.84
N THR A 142 -3.22 -25.35 -3.49
CA THR A 142 -3.86 -24.31 -2.67
C THR A 142 -4.02 -23.04 -3.50
N GLU A 143 -5.24 -22.53 -3.59
CA GLU A 143 -5.55 -21.26 -4.26
C GLU A 143 -6.17 -20.28 -3.28
N SER A 144 -5.72 -19.03 -3.34
CA SER A 144 -6.33 -17.91 -2.62
C SER A 144 -6.41 -16.71 -3.54
N ASN A 145 -7.63 -16.18 -3.72
CA ASN A 145 -7.90 -15.03 -4.56
C ASN A 145 -8.61 -13.96 -3.73
N THR A 146 -7.89 -12.89 -3.41
CA THR A 146 -8.43 -11.69 -2.79
C THR A 146 -8.37 -10.50 -3.77
N ALA A 147 -9.03 -9.39 -3.43
CA ALA A 147 -8.94 -8.16 -4.24
C ALA A 147 -7.49 -7.64 -4.36
N ALA A 148 -6.67 -7.84 -3.33
CA ALA A 148 -5.30 -7.36 -3.27
C ALA A 148 -4.27 -8.37 -3.82
N ARG A 149 -4.55 -9.68 -3.72
CA ARG A 149 -3.54 -10.70 -3.93
C ARG A 149 -4.14 -11.99 -4.51
N GLN A 150 -3.41 -12.62 -5.42
CA GLN A 150 -3.70 -13.96 -5.92
C GLN A 150 -2.52 -14.87 -5.61
N ILE A 151 -2.81 -16.04 -5.05
CA ILE A 151 -1.85 -17.08 -4.72
C ILE A 151 -2.28 -18.36 -5.40
N TYR A 152 -1.33 -19.02 -6.05
CA TYR A 152 -1.45 -20.39 -6.52
C TYR A 152 -0.22 -21.15 -6.04
N ALA A 153 -0.41 -22.12 -5.19
CA ALA A 153 0.66 -22.90 -4.61
C ALA A 153 0.43 -24.39 -4.82
N VAL A 154 1.52 -25.11 -5.01
CA VAL A 154 1.53 -26.57 -5.14
C VAL A 154 2.46 -27.15 -4.09
N ASP A 155 1.96 -28.13 -3.39
CA ASP A 155 2.66 -28.83 -2.32
C ASP A 155 2.87 -30.28 -2.72
N SER A 156 4.12 -30.73 -2.73
CA SER A 156 4.48 -32.11 -3.00
C SER A 156 5.24 -32.70 -1.80
N PRO A 157 5.42 -34.02 -1.70
CA PRO A 157 6.16 -34.59 -0.58
C PRO A 157 7.59 -34.10 -0.39
N THR A 158 8.22 -33.58 -1.44
CA THR A 158 9.64 -33.16 -1.43
C THR A 158 9.82 -31.66 -1.61
N ASN A 159 8.90 -30.98 -2.30
CA ASN A 159 9.07 -29.58 -2.68
C ASN A 159 7.77 -28.80 -2.52
N PHE A 160 7.93 -27.50 -2.38
CA PHE A 160 6.87 -26.52 -2.41
C PHE A 160 7.14 -25.50 -3.52
N ALA A 161 6.13 -25.13 -4.27
CA ALA A 161 6.23 -24.05 -5.25
C ALA A 161 5.00 -23.14 -5.18
N ALA A 162 5.19 -21.85 -5.38
CA ALA A 162 4.09 -20.90 -5.44
C ALA A 162 4.34 -19.79 -6.45
N LYS A 163 3.26 -19.28 -7.02
CA LYS A 163 3.23 -18.01 -7.75
C LYS A 163 2.24 -17.08 -7.06
N ILE A 164 2.67 -15.85 -6.80
CA ILE A 164 1.90 -14.87 -6.03
C ILE A 164 1.89 -13.56 -6.80
N ARG A 165 0.69 -13.00 -7.02
CA ARG A 165 0.52 -11.71 -7.66
C ARG A 165 -0.12 -10.71 -6.71
N SER A 166 0.43 -9.49 -6.65
CA SER A 166 -0.17 -8.35 -5.97
C SER A 166 0.03 -7.09 -6.83
N GLY A 167 -1.05 -6.57 -7.40
CA GLY A 167 -0.96 -5.43 -8.32
C GLY A 167 -0.04 -5.69 -9.52
N ARG A 168 1.09 -4.98 -9.58
CA ARG A 168 2.15 -5.13 -10.59
C ARG A 168 3.31 -6.01 -10.14
N MET A 169 3.22 -6.57 -8.95
CA MET A 169 4.27 -7.41 -8.38
C MET A 169 3.94 -8.88 -8.60
N LEU A 170 4.93 -9.63 -9.00
CA LEU A 170 4.86 -11.08 -9.20
C LEU A 170 6.01 -11.74 -8.46
N LEU A 171 5.69 -12.66 -7.60
CA LEU A 171 6.66 -13.48 -6.87
C LEU A 171 6.51 -14.94 -7.32
N TYR A 172 7.61 -15.54 -7.66
CA TYR A 172 7.75 -16.96 -7.91
C TYR A 172 8.60 -17.57 -6.81
N VAL A 173 8.15 -18.67 -6.24
CA VAL A 173 8.76 -19.38 -5.11
C VAL A 173 8.95 -20.84 -5.47
N PHE A 174 10.11 -21.38 -5.20
CA PHE A 174 10.38 -22.81 -5.22
C PHE A 174 11.33 -23.13 -4.05
N THR A 175 10.99 -24.14 -3.26
CA THR A 175 11.78 -24.58 -2.13
C THR A 175 11.56 -26.05 -1.79
N THR A 176 12.41 -26.63 -0.97
CA THR A 176 12.21 -27.98 -0.41
C THR A 176 11.15 -27.96 0.69
N GLN A 177 10.65 -29.15 1.09
CA GLN A 177 9.75 -29.26 2.24
C GLN A 177 10.46 -28.92 3.56
N GLU A 178 11.77 -29.12 3.65
CA GLU A 178 12.59 -28.78 4.83
C GLU A 178 12.58 -27.27 5.10
N ASP A 179 12.78 -26.47 4.06
CA ASP A 179 12.88 -25.01 4.18
C ASP A 179 11.54 -24.28 4.04
N LYS A 180 10.47 -25.00 3.67
CA LYS A 180 9.15 -24.44 3.41
C LYS A 180 8.65 -23.53 4.54
N ALA A 181 8.79 -23.98 5.80
CA ALA A 181 8.27 -23.23 6.95
C ALA A 181 8.94 -21.86 7.09
N ASP A 182 10.27 -21.81 6.93
CA ASP A 182 11.06 -20.58 7.02
C ASP A 182 10.76 -19.64 5.86
N VAL A 183 10.62 -20.20 4.65
CA VAL A 183 10.24 -19.43 3.45
C VAL A 183 8.84 -18.84 3.60
N LEU A 184 7.87 -19.59 4.10
CA LEU A 184 6.52 -19.08 4.33
C LEU A 184 6.50 -18.01 5.41
N ALA A 185 7.26 -18.16 6.51
CA ALA A 185 7.40 -17.14 7.54
C ALA A 185 8.02 -15.85 6.97
N PHE A 186 9.05 -15.98 6.14
CA PHE A 186 9.61 -14.83 5.42
C PHE A 186 8.57 -14.16 4.52
N LEU A 187 7.84 -14.91 3.69
CA LEU A 187 6.80 -14.35 2.81
C LEU A 187 5.67 -13.68 3.58
N GLU A 188 5.32 -14.19 4.76
CA GLU A 188 4.34 -13.57 5.65
C GLU A 188 4.86 -12.23 6.19
N SER A 189 6.15 -12.17 6.60
CA SER A 189 6.78 -10.95 7.11
C SER A 189 6.80 -9.81 6.09
N VAL A 190 6.89 -10.13 4.80
CA VAL A 190 6.87 -9.16 3.69
C VAL A 190 5.47 -8.99 3.06
N GLY A 191 4.44 -9.60 3.63
CA GLY A 191 3.04 -9.41 3.24
C GLY A 191 2.61 -10.19 1.98
N TYR A 192 3.36 -11.20 1.57
CA TYR A 192 3.02 -12.03 0.38
C TYR A 192 2.36 -13.35 0.75
N TRP A 193 2.39 -13.78 2.00
CA TRP A 193 1.74 -14.99 2.50
C TRP A 193 0.85 -14.68 3.72
N GLY A 194 -0.03 -15.61 4.12
CA GLY A 194 -0.96 -15.41 5.23
C GLY A 194 -2.27 -14.70 4.82
N LYS A 195 -3.07 -14.34 5.83
CA LYS A 195 -4.41 -13.74 5.67
C LYS A 195 -4.39 -12.33 5.14
#